data_b2ef1f54d800a8d148c385a3d4fe00bb
#
_entry.id   b2ef1f54d800a8d148c385a3d4fe00bb
#
_cell.length_a   1.000
_cell.length_b   1.000
_cell.length_c   1.000
_cell.angle_alpha   90.00
_cell.angle_beta   90.00
_cell.angle_gamma   90.00
#
_symmetry.space_group_name_H-M   'P 1'
#
loop_
_entity.id
_entity.type
_entity.pdbx_description
1 polymer ?
#
loop_
_entity_poly.entity_id
_entity_poly.type
_entity_poly.pdbx_seq_one_letter_code
_entity_poly.pdbx_strand_id
1 'polypeptide(L)'
;MAGLKPGAIQGTPGVIENGTIVIDGNRITAVGPSSSVQVPAGARRVDVKGKTIMPGIIDVHAHLGGESAGLLSQSSWPLAANVAFGVTTSHDPSNDTATVFTNAEMIRSGAKLGPRLFSTGTILYGAETPFKAIVETYEDALSHMRRQKAAGAISVKSYNQQRRDSRQMLVKAARELEMLNVPEGGSLLYMNQTHVLDGHTGVEHSLPVPRIYKDTIELFAKSKVGYTPTAIVGYGGLSGEFYWYQTTNVWENEQLLRFTPRDQVDARSRRRQMAPMDDFNHILIMKGAKQIADAGGLVQLGAHGQLQGLGAHWELWMLQQGGMTNMEALRAATIDGARYLGMDTELGSLEKGKLADLIVLDRNPLEDIRHSESVNLVVLNGRVLDAKTLHDTAPAGRQRLPFWWERRN
;
A
#
# COMPACT_ATOMS: atom_id res chain seq x y z
N MET A 1 -12.18 -5.42 23.10
CA MET A 1 -11.36 -4.76 22.05
C MET A 1 -10.13 -5.63 21.80
N ALA A 2 -9.92 -6.14 20.59
CA ALA A 2 -8.71 -6.84 20.23
C ALA A 2 -7.79 -5.87 19.46
N GLY A 3 -6.55 -5.73 19.86
CA GLY A 3 -5.56 -4.88 19.20
C GLY A 3 -4.27 -5.65 18.99
N LEU A 4 -3.56 -5.37 17.90
CA LEU A 4 -2.26 -5.99 17.62
C LEU A 4 -1.18 -5.42 18.53
N LYS A 5 -0.43 -6.29 19.23
CA LYS A 5 0.60 -5.89 20.19
C LYS A 5 1.84 -5.25 19.54
N PRO A 6 2.48 -4.27 20.21
CA PRO A 6 3.88 -3.96 19.99
C PRO A 6 4.73 -5.21 20.20
N GLY A 7 5.71 -5.46 19.34
CA GLY A 7 6.55 -6.65 19.42
C GLY A 7 6.20 -7.76 18.45
N ALA A 8 5.08 -7.68 17.72
CA ALA A 8 4.85 -8.50 16.54
C ALA A 8 5.99 -8.39 15.49
N ILE A 9 6.83 -7.36 15.63
CA ILE A 9 8.01 -7.08 14.81
C ILE A 9 9.12 -8.13 15.02
N GLN A 10 9.18 -8.77 16.20
CA GLN A 10 10.22 -9.75 16.55
C GLN A 10 9.73 -11.20 16.58
N GLY A 11 8.70 -11.51 15.81
CA GLY A 11 8.34 -12.92 15.58
C GLY A 11 7.20 -13.49 16.44
N THR A 12 6.71 -12.78 17.45
CA THR A 12 5.55 -13.25 18.22
C THR A 12 4.38 -12.28 18.07
N PRO A 13 3.45 -12.54 17.14
CA PRO A 13 2.27 -11.71 16.98
C PRO A 13 1.43 -11.80 18.25
N GLY A 14 1.30 -10.68 18.97
CA GLY A 14 0.45 -10.60 20.16
C GLY A 14 -0.83 -9.86 19.85
N VAL A 15 -1.95 -10.44 20.25
CA VAL A 15 -3.25 -9.76 20.29
C VAL A 15 -3.47 -9.26 21.71
N ILE A 16 -3.93 -8.02 21.85
CA ILE A 16 -4.32 -7.48 23.15
C ILE A 16 -5.83 -7.57 23.25
N GLU A 17 -6.32 -8.49 24.06
CA GLU A 17 -7.73 -8.55 24.40
C GLU A 17 -8.10 -7.36 25.30
N ASN A 18 -9.26 -6.72 25.01
CA ASN A 18 -9.73 -5.55 25.74
C ASN A 18 -8.65 -4.45 25.85
N GLY A 19 -8.06 -4.08 24.70
CA GLY A 19 -7.00 -3.08 24.64
C GLY A 19 -7.51 -1.65 24.66
N THR A 20 -6.64 -0.73 25.09
CA THR A 20 -6.83 0.72 25.00
C THR A 20 -5.63 1.33 24.28
N ILE A 21 -5.90 2.29 23.39
CA ILE A 21 -4.89 3.12 22.75
C ILE A 21 -5.14 4.56 23.15
N VAL A 22 -4.09 5.25 23.60
CA VAL A 22 -4.13 6.69 23.89
C VAL A 22 -3.34 7.41 22.81
N ILE A 23 -3.96 8.43 22.24
CA ILE A 23 -3.38 9.26 21.17
C ILE A 23 -3.31 10.69 21.69
N ASP A 24 -2.16 11.34 21.52
CA ASP A 24 -1.98 12.76 21.74
C ASP A 24 -1.40 13.41 20.47
N GLY A 25 -2.11 14.43 20.00
CA GLY A 25 -1.82 14.98 18.68
C GLY A 25 -1.96 13.91 17.58
N ASN A 26 -0.86 13.59 16.92
CA ASN A 26 -0.83 12.56 15.87
C ASN A 26 -0.01 11.31 16.26
N ARG A 27 0.30 11.13 17.57
CA ARG A 27 1.12 10.01 18.05
C ARG A 27 0.41 9.15 19.07
N ILE A 28 0.74 7.86 19.06
CA ILE A 28 0.34 6.91 20.09
C ILE A 28 1.22 7.16 21.34
N THR A 29 0.60 7.52 22.46
CA THR A 29 1.31 7.75 23.72
C THR A 29 1.24 6.57 24.66
N ALA A 30 0.19 5.74 24.55
CA ALA A 30 0.09 4.46 25.24
C ALA A 30 -0.76 3.46 24.46
N VAL A 31 -0.43 2.17 24.61
CA VAL A 31 -1.19 1.04 24.06
C VAL A 31 -0.99 -0.17 24.98
N GLY A 32 -2.06 -0.88 25.29
CA GLY A 32 -2.00 -2.05 26.14
C GLY A 32 -3.37 -2.54 26.61
N PRO A 33 -3.42 -3.55 27.50
CA PRO A 33 -4.66 -3.93 28.15
C PRO A 33 -5.32 -2.76 28.86
N SER A 34 -6.64 -2.63 28.75
CA SER A 34 -7.38 -1.50 29.35
C SER A 34 -7.20 -1.39 30.88
N SER A 35 -6.90 -2.50 31.54
CA SER A 35 -6.59 -2.53 32.96
C SER A 35 -5.27 -1.87 33.34
N SER A 36 -4.35 -1.69 32.40
CA SER A 36 -2.99 -1.16 32.65
C SER A 36 -2.73 0.19 31.99
N VAL A 37 -3.57 0.60 31.04
CA VAL A 37 -3.40 1.88 30.33
C VAL A 37 -4.06 3.01 31.10
N GLN A 38 -3.26 3.99 31.54
CA GLN A 38 -3.78 5.23 32.12
C GLN A 38 -4.29 6.17 31.03
N VAL A 39 -5.57 6.50 31.09
CA VAL A 39 -6.20 7.46 30.18
C VAL A 39 -6.18 8.84 30.84
N PRO A 40 -5.60 9.88 30.20
CA PRO A 40 -5.55 11.22 30.76
C PRO A 40 -6.94 11.77 31.11
N ALA A 41 -7.02 12.56 32.18
CA ALA A 41 -8.24 13.27 32.51
C ALA A 41 -8.62 14.23 31.38
N GLY A 42 -9.91 14.25 31.00
CA GLY A 42 -10.39 15.08 29.89
C GLY A 42 -10.15 14.52 28.48
N ALA A 43 -9.52 13.36 28.35
CA ALA A 43 -9.38 12.71 27.04
C ALA A 43 -10.75 12.38 26.44
N ARG A 44 -10.94 12.72 25.17
CA ARG A 44 -12.11 12.26 24.41
C ARG A 44 -12.06 10.74 24.27
N ARG A 45 -13.13 10.08 24.67
CA ARG A 45 -13.24 8.61 24.57
C ARG A 45 -14.04 8.22 23.33
N VAL A 46 -13.51 7.28 22.57
CA VAL A 46 -14.19 6.62 21.44
C VAL A 46 -14.40 5.16 21.83
N ASP A 47 -15.65 4.78 22.08
CA ASP A 47 -15.98 3.40 22.44
C ASP A 47 -16.03 2.53 21.16
N VAL A 48 -15.15 1.54 21.13
CA VAL A 48 -15.04 0.56 20.03
C VAL A 48 -15.15 -0.87 20.56
N LYS A 49 -15.92 -1.04 21.63
CA LYS A 49 -16.19 -2.37 22.23
C LYS A 49 -16.72 -3.34 21.17
N GLY A 50 -16.20 -4.56 21.17
CA GLY A 50 -16.57 -5.61 20.19
C GLY A 50 -15.93 -5.43 18.82
N LYS A 51 -15.11 -4.40 18.61
CA LYS A 51 -14.41 -4.15 17.35
C LYS A 51 -12.93 -4.49 17.45
N THR A 52 -12.26 -4.58 16.31
CA THR A 52 -10.84 -4.83 16.22
C THR A 52 -10.11 -3.56 15.80
N ILE A 53 -9.00 -3.25 16.47
CA ILE A 53 -8.09 -2.17 16.07
C ILE A 53 -6.82 -2.78 15.50
N MET A 54 -6.38 -2.28 14.34
CA MET A 54 -5.11 -2.64 13.74
C MET A 54 -4.41 -1.41 13.15
N PRO A 55 -3.10 -1.48 12.83
CA PRO A 55 -2.45 -0.42 12.06
C PRO A 55 -3.20 -0.19 10.75
N GLY A 56 -3.17 1.03 10.23
CA GLY A 56 -3.70 1.32 8.91
C GLY A 56 -2.92 0.56 7.82
N ILE A 57 -3.60 0.24 6.75
CA ILE A 57 -3.02 -0.47 5.60
C ILE A 57 -1.99 0.44 4.92
N ILE A 58 -0.86 -0.14 4.57
CA ILE A 58 0.21 0.49 3.79
C ILE A 58 0.26 -0.19 2.42
N ASP A 59 -0.15 0.54 1.39
CA ASP A 59 -0.08 0.09 0.01
C ASP A 59 1.20 0.66 -0.63
N VAL A 60 2.20 -0.20 -0.84
CA VAL A 60 3.51 0.24 -1.32
C VAL A 60 3.59 0.35 -2.85
N HIS A 61 2.55 -0.05 -3.55
CA HIS A 61 2.45 0.05 -5.01
C HIS A 61 1.03 0.41 -5.42
N ALA A 62 0.70 1.71 -5.33
CA ALA A 62 -0.62 2.24 -5.61
C ALA A 62 -0.56 3.36 -6.65
N HIS A 63 -1.02 3.12 -7.87
CA HIS A 63 -1.18 4.19 -8.86
C HIS A 63 -2.43 5.00 -8.53
N LEU A 64 -2.24 6.13 -7.87
CA LEU A 64 -3.31 7.02 -7.42
C LEU A 64 -3.75 7.95 -8.57
N GLY A 65 -4.54 7.42 -9.50
CA GLY A 65 -5.04 8.14 -10.66
C GLY A 65 -6.07 9.24 -10.34
N GLY A 66 -6.73 9.73 -11.40
CA GLY A 66 -7.82 10.71 -11.29
C GLY A 66 -7.39 12.17 -11.38
N GLU A 67 -6.09 12.45 -11.33
CA GLU A 67 -5.52 13.79 -11.49
C GLU A 67 -4.28 13.72 -12.36
N SER A 68 -4.07 14.67 -13.23
CA SER A 68 -2.92 14.70 -14.15
C SER A 68 -2.64 16.11 -14.67
N ALA A 69 -1.45 16.32 -15.24
CA ALA A 69 -1.04 17.56 -15.88
C ALA A 69 -1.21 18.82 -14.99
N GLY A 70 -1.03 18.67 -13.68
CA GLY A 70 -1.14 19.76 -12.71
C GLY A 70 -2.57 20.21 -12.42
N LEU A 71 -3.58 19.53 -12.95
CA LEU A 71 -4.98 19.79 -12.59
C LEU A 71 -5.35 18.98 -11.34
N LEU A 72 -5.52 19.69 -10.23
CA LEU A 72 -5.81 19.10 -8.93
C LEU A 72 -7.25 19.42 -8.51
N SER A 73 -8.01 18.39 -8.15
CA SER A 73 -9.34 18.54 -7.57
C SER A 73 -9.23 18.91 -6.09
N GLN A 74 -10.18 19.68 -5.60
CA GLN A 74 -10.30 19.93 -4.15
C GLN A 74 -10.67 18.67 -3.37
N SER A 75 -11.38 17.74 -4.00
CA SER A 75 -11.83 16.48 -3.43
C SER A 75 -11.51 15.33 -4.40
N SER A 76 -10.36 14.71 -4.20
CA SER A 76 -9.90 13.57 -5.01
C SER A 76 -10.56 12.28 -4.51
N TRP A 77 -11.40 11.69 -5.35
CA TRP A 77 -12.07 10.45 -4.99
C TRP A 77 -11.12 9.25 -4.84
N PRO A 78 -10.05 9.10 -5.66
CA PRO A 78 -9.11 8.00 -5.48
C PRO A 78 -8.42 8.05 -4.11
N LEU A 79 -7.99 9.24 -3.69
CA LEU A 79 -7.39 9.44 -2.38
C LEU A 79 -8.39 9.15 -1.25
N ALA A 80 -9.62 9.62 -1.39
CA ALA A 80 -10.67 9.40 -0.39
C ALA A 80 -11.10 7.92 -0.32
N ALA A 81 -11.22 7.24 -1.46
CA ALA A 81 -11.54 5.81 -1.50
C ALA A 81 -10.50 4.98 -0.75
N ASN A 82 -9.21 5.25 -0.95
CA ASN A 82 -8.14 4.58 -0.20
C ASN A 82 -8.31 4.76 1.31
N VAL A 83 -8.54 5.98 1.78
CA VAL A 83 -8.78 6.25 3.22
C VAL A 83 -10.03 5.53 3.72
N ALA A 84 -11.13 5.54 2.96
CA ALA A 84 -12.40 4.89 3.34
C ALA A 84 -12.26 3.38 3.52
N PHE A 85 -11.36 2.76 2.78
CA PHE A 85 -11.01 1.35 2.90
C PHE A 85 -9.81 1.10 3.84
N GLY A 86 -9.41 2.10 4.63
CA GLY A 86 -8.39 1.93 5.67
C GLY A 86 -6.94 1.95 5.19
N VAL A 87 -6.69 2.33 3.94
CA VAL A 87 -5.33 2.61 3.46
C VAL A 87 -4.91 3.97 3.99
N THR A 88 -3.98 3.99 4.93
CA THR A 88 -3.51 5.22 5.59
C THR A 88 -2.19 5.73 5.03
N THR A 89 -1.46 4.88 4.34
CA THR A 89 -0.19 5.22 3.67
C THR A 89 -0.16 4.57 2.29
N SER A 90 0.23 5.33 1.29
CA SER A 90 0.41 4.86 -0.08
C SER A 90 1.74 5.33 -0.64
N HIS A 91 2.38 4.45 -1.38
CA HIS A 91 3.52 4.79 -2.22
C HIS A 91 3.11 4.61 -3.68
N ASP A 92 3.15 5.71 -4.44
CA ASP A 92 2.87 5.72 -5.88
C ASP A 92 4.19 5.65 -6.65
N PRO A 93 4.55 4.48 -7.20
CA PRO A 93 5.84 4.30 -7.85
C PRO A 93 5.90 4.84 -9.29
N SER A 94 4.88 5.55 -9.76
CA SER A 94 4.88 6.14 -11.10
C SER A 94 3.79 7.18 -11.26
N ASN A 95 4.13 8.45 -11.11
CA ASN A 95 3.18 9.54 -11.31
C ASN A 95 3.89 10.78 -11.86
N ASP A 96 3.13 11.72 -12.38
CA ASP A 96 3.66 13.06 -12.69
C ASP A 96 4.21 13.74 -11.44
N THR A 97 5.47 14.17 -11.50
CA THR A 97 6.19 14.73 -10.36
C THR A 97 5.47 15.92 -9.73
N ALA A 98 4.97 16.85 -10.55
CA ALA A 98 4.30 18.04 -10.04
C ALA A 98 2.98 17.69 -9.37
N THR A 99 2.19 16.81 -10.00
CA THR A 99 0.88 16.38 -9.50
C THR A 99 1.00 15.62 -8.18
N VAL A 100 1.87 14.61 -8.12
CA VAL A 100 1.94 13.73 -6.94
C VAL A 100 2.50 14.44 -5.71
N PHE A 101 3.55 15.25 -5.87
CA PHE A 101 4.14 15.95 -4.72
C PHE A 101 3.31 17.13 -4.26
N THR A 102 2.59 17.81 -5.17
CA THR A 102 1.60 18.81 -4.74
C THR A 102 0.47 18.16 -3.94
N ASN A 103 -0.03 16.99 -4.36
CA ASN A 103 -1.01 16.25 -3.57
C ASN A 103 -0.45 15.84 -2.20
N ALA A 104 0.78 15.34 -2.14
CA ALA A 104 1.44 14.99 -0.88
C ALA A 104 1.54 16.19 0.08
N GLU A 105 1.93 17.37 -0.43
CA GLU A 105 1.96 18.61 0.36
C GLU A 105 0.58 19.04 0.85
N MET A 106 -0.43 18.98 -0.02
CA MET A 106 -1.81 19.32 0.35
C MET A 106 -2.37 18.38 1.41
N ILE A 107 -2.04 17.08 1.33
CA ILE A 107 -2.44 16.08 2.34
C ILE A 107 -1.71 16.37 3.66
N ARG A 108 -0.41 16.63 3.62
CA ARG A 108 0.43 16.91 4.80
C ARG A 108 -0.06 18.17 5.54
N SER A 109 -0.40 19.21 4.81
CA SER A 109 -0.95 20.46 5.37
C SER A 109 -2.40 20.31 5.84
N GLY A 110 -3.07 19.20 5.56
CA GLY A 110 -4.49 19.01 5.84
C GLY A 110 -5.43 19.74 4.88
N ALA A 111 -4.93 20.33 3.80
CA ALA A 111 -5.76 21.00 2.79
C ALA A 111 -6.57 20.00 1.95
N LYS A 112 -6.05 18.77 1.77
CA LYS A 112 -6.72 17.68 1.04
C LYS A 112 -6.79 16.43 1.92
N LEU A 113 -7.85 15.65 1.76
CA LEU A 113 -7.99 14.34 2.40
C LEU A 113 -7.34 13.27 1.51
N GLY A 114 -6.49 12.45 2.10
CA GLY A 114 -5.83 11.32 1.44
C GLY A 114 -4.95 10.56 2.42
N PRO A 115 -4.45 9.37 2.05
CA PRO A 115 -3.43 8.65 2.79
C PRO A 115 -2.13 9.46 2.83
N ARG A 116 -1.20 9.13 3.73
CA ARG A 116 0.18 9.64 3.61
C ARG A 116 0.72 9.21 2.25
N LEU A 117 1.09 10.18 1.43
CA LEU A 117 1.46 9.92 0.04
C LEU A 117 2.96 10.10 -0.15
N PHE A 118 3.58 9.02 -0.61
CA PHE A 118 4.97 8.97 -1.06
C PHE A 118 5.01 8.56 -2.53
N SER A 119 6.08 8.89 -3.23
CA SER A 119 6.18 8.57 -4.66
C SER A 119 7.62 8.56 -5.14
N THR A 120 7.82 7.95 -6.30
CA THR A 120 9.02 8.11 -7.12
C THR A 120 8.98 9.40 -7.95
N GLY A 121 7.78 10.00 -8.12
CA GLY A 121 7.55 10.94 -9.21
C GLY A 121 7.66 10.27 -10.57
N THR A 122 8.08 11.03 -11.58
CA THR A 122 8.23 10.53 -12.96
C THR A 122 9.27 9.41 -13.03
N ILE A 123 8.91 8.31 -13.66
CA ILE A 123 9.76 7.13 -13.83
C ILE A 123 11.03 7.43 -14.62
N LEU A 124 12.10 6.69 -14.31
CA LEU A 124 13.31 6.68 -15.11
C LEU A 124 13.20 5.62 -16.19
N TYR A 125 12.59 6.00 -17.31
CA TYR A 125 12.20 5.08 -18.37
C TYR A 125 13.36 4.84 -19.34
N GLY A 126 13.84 3.61 -19.43
CA GLY A 126 14.99 3.23 -20.26
C GLY A 126 14.66 2.85 -21.71
N ALA A 127 13.38 2.76 -22.06
CA ALA A 127 12.95 2.48 -23.43
C ALA A 127 12.71 3.77 -24.23
N GLU A 128 12.61 3.64 -25.54
CA GLU A 128 12.43 4.78 -26.44
C GLU A 128 11.02 5.37 -26.31
N THR A 129 10.94 6.54 -25.72
CA THR A 129 9.72 7.33 -25.53
C THR A 129 10.07 8.80 -25.44
N PRO A 130 9.09 9.72 -25.57
CA PRO A 130 9.33 11.17 -25.38
C PRO A 130 9.88 11.55 -24.00
N PHE A 131 9.73 10.69 -22.98
CA PHE A 131 10.17 10.93 -21.61
C PHE A 131 11.19 9.89 -21.11
N LYS A 132 11.97 9.30 -22.01
CA LYS A 132 13.02 8.37 -21.62
C LYS A 132 14.09 9.04 -20.76
N ALA A 133 14.65 8.29 -19.80
CA ALA A 133 15.81 8.67 -19.02
C ALA A 133 17.05 8.00 -19.59
N ILE A 134 17.90 8.78 -20.25
CA ILE A 134 19.18 8.29 -20.74
C ILE A 134 20.14 8.18 -19.56
N VAL A 135 20.73 7.00 -19.37
CA VAL A 135 21.72 6.72 -18.33
C VAL A 135 22.90 6.02 -18.99
N GLU A 136 23.85 6.78 -19.43
CA GLU A 136 25.10 6.30 -20.04
C GLU A 136 26.28 6.47 -19.11
N THR A 137 26.20 7.47 -18.21
CA THR A 137 27.21 7.78 -17.22
C THR A 137 26.63 7.77 -15.81
N TYR A 138 27.51 7.73 -14.81
CA TYR A 138 27.10 7.84 -13.41
C TYR A 138 26.53 9.24 -13.10
N GLU A 139 27.04 10.26 -13.73
CA GLU A 139 26.56 11.65 -13.62
C GLU A 139 25.13 11.80 -14.12
N ASP A 140 24.73 11.07 -15.19
CA ASP A 140 23.35 11.04 -15.66
C ASP A 140 22.44 10.47 -14.58
N ALA A 141 22.82 9.33 -13.99
CA ALA A 141 22.06 8.70 -12.91
C ALA A 141 21.90 9.66 -11.71
N LEU A 142 22.97 10.29 -11.27
CA LEU A 142 22.92 11.28 -10.18
C LEU A 142 22.04 12.48 -10.52
N SER A 143 22.13 13.00 -11.73
CA SER A 143 21.34 14.15 -12.20
C SER A 143 19.83 13.83 -12.13
N HIS A 144 19.43 12.70 -12.67
CA HIS A 144 18.03 12.27 -12.59
C HIS A 144 17.54 12.13 -11.15
N MET A 145 18.31 11.45 -10.30
CA MET A 145 17.90 11.18 -8.93
C MET A 145 17.91 12.42 -8.03
N ARG A 146 18.90 13.32 -8.18
CA ARG A 146 18.92 14.58 -7.44
C ARG A 146 17.70 15.44 -7.74
N ARG A 147 17.29 15.47 -9.00
CA ARG A 147 16.06 16.17 -9.41
C ARG A 147 14.82 15.59 -8.74
N GLN A 148 14.67 14.27 -8.73
CA GLN A 148 13.54 13.60 -8.07
C GLN A 148 13.58 13.81 -6.55
N LYS A 149 14.74 13.67 -5.92
CA LYS A 149 14.91 13.92 -4.48
C LYS A 149 14.55 15.36 -4.11
N ALA A 150 14.98 16.33 -4.92
CA ALA A 150 14.66 17.74 -4.70
C ALA A 150 13.16 18.04 -4.81
N ALA A 151 12.40 17.26 -5.59
CA ALA A 151 10.96 17.35 -5.67
C ALA A 151 10.23 16.67 -4.49
N GLY A 152 10.93 15.90 -3.65
CA GLY A 152 10.38 15.21 -2.49
C GLY A 152 10.27 13.68 -2.61
N ALA A 153 10.85 13.08 -3.67
CA ALA A 153 10.86 11.64 -3.83
C ALA A 153 11.74 10.94 -2.78
N ILE A 154 11.21 9.86 -2.20
CA ILE A 154 11.97 8.95 -1.32
C ILE A 154 12.57 7.77 -2.09
N SER A 155 12.17 7.62 -3.33
CA SER A 155 12.45 6.48 -4.19
C SER A 155 12.52 6.91 -5.65
N VAL A 156 13.08 6.06 -6.50
CA VAL A 156 13.01 6.20 -7.96
C VAL A 156 12.57 4.90 -8.58
N LYS A 157 11.77 4.95 -9.65
CA LYS A 157 11.39 3.76 -10.41
C LYS A 157 12.32 3.60 -11.61
N SER A 158 13.14 2.54 -11.57
CA SER A 158 13.98 2.10 -12.67
C SER A 158 13.12 1.28 -13.66
N TYR A 159 12.49 1.96 -14.62
CA TYR A 159 11.51 1.33 -15.52
C TYR A 159 12.15 0.95 -16.85
N ASN A 160 12.08 -0.34 -17.18
CA ASN A 160 12.63 -0.88 -18.42
C ASN A 160 14.07 -0.45 -18.74
N GLN A 161 14.91 -0.35 -17.73
CA GLN A 161 16.35 -0.18 -17.88
C GLN A 161 16.95 -1.55 -18.25
N GLN A 162 17.13 -1.79 -19.54
CA GLN A 162 17.53 -3.12 -20.07
C GLN A 162 18.97 -3.48 -19.73
N ARG A 163 19.85 -2.50 -19.74
CA ARG A 163 21.29 -2.70 -19.53
C ARG A 163 21.62 -2.75 -18.05
N ARG A 164 22.39 -3.75 -17.64
CA ARG A 164 22.82 -3.92 -16.25
C ARG A 164 23.75 -2.80 -15.77
N ASP A 165 24.62 -2.30 -16.64
CA ASP A 165 25.49 -1.18 -16.32
C ASP A 165 24.69 0.08 -15.94
N SER A 166 23.68 0.44 -16.73
CA SER A 166 22.78 1.58 -16.42
C SER A 166 22.05 1.36 -15.10
N ARG A 167 21.52 0.14 -14.86
CA ARG A 167 20.87 -0.19 -13.58
C ARG A 167 21.80 -0.07 -12.38
N GLN A 168 23.04 -0.55 -12.52
CA GLN A 168 24.05 -0.46 -11.45
C GLN A 168 24.47 0.96 -11.15
N MET A 169 24.52 1.84 -12.16
CA MET A 169 24.73 3.29 -11.96
C MET A 169 23.56 3.91 -11.18
N LEU A 170 22.33 3.56 -11.52
CA LEU A 170 21.14 4.00 -10.78
C LEU A 170 21.14 3.50 -9.33
N VAL A 171 21.48 2.23 -9.10
CA VAL A 171 21.59 1.67 -7.74
C VAL A 171 22.66 2.36 -6.93
N LYS A 172 23.84 2.65 -7.53
CA LYS A 172 24.92 3.39 -6.88
C LYS A 172 24.48 4.81 -6.50
N ALA A 173 23.82 5.51 -7.42
CA ALA A 173 23.30 6.85 -7.18
C ALA A 173 22.21 6.86 -6.10
N ALA A 174 21.32 5.87 -6.09
CA ALA A 174 20.29 5.71 -5.06
C ALA A 174 20.91 5.55 -3.67
N ARG A 175 21.96 4.72 -3.54
CA ARG A 175 22.68 4.53 -2.28
C ARG A 175 23.36 5.81 -1.79
N GLU A 176 24.00 6.56 -2.70
CA GLU A 176 24.64 7.84 -2.35
C GLU A 176 23.61 8.87 -1.86
N LEU A 177 22.42 8.84 -2.46
CA LEU A 177 21.35 9.78 -2.14
C LEU A 177 20.38 9.27 -1.08
N GLU A 178 20.62 8.09 -0.50
CA GLU A 178 19.72 7.46 0.50
C GLU A 178 18.28 7.36 0.00
N MET A 179 18.10 6.89 -1.24
CA MET A 179 16.82 6.69 -1.88
C MET A 179 16.58 5.20 -2.15
N LEU A 180 15.34 4.78 -2.13
CA LEU A 180 14.97 3.47 -2.64
C LEU A 180 15.08 3.47 -4.17
N ASN A 181 15.49 2.34 -4.74
CA ASN A 181 15.48 2.12 -6.18
C ASN A 181 14.60 0.90 -6.47
N VAL A 182 13.40 1.15 -6.95
CA VAL A 182 12.39 0.13 -7.25
C VAL A 182 12.30 -0.07 -8.76
N PRO A 183 12.57 -1.27 -9.28
CA PRO A 183 12.44 -1.56 -10.69
C PRO A 183 11.00 -1.91 -11.04
N GLU A 184 10.63 -1.73 -12.27
CA GLU A 184 9.53 -2.50 -12.84
C GLU A 184 9.98 -3.96 -12.98
N GLY A 185 9.20 -4.89 -12.47
CA GLY A 185 9.41 -6.32 -12.73
C GLY A 185 9.22 -6.63 -14.21
N GLY A 186 10.01 -7.55 -14.73
CA GLY A 186 9.95 -7.95 -16.13
C GLY A 186 9.14 -9.22 -16.35
N SER A 187 8.71 -9.43 -17.59
CA SER A 187 8.09 -10.68 -18.04
C SER A 187 9.08 -11.86 -18.18
N LEU A 188 10.33 -11.66 -17.79
CA LEU A 188 11.37 -12.68 -17.78
C LEU A 188 11.90 -12.86 -16.35
N LEU A 189 11.93 -14.10 -15.88
CA LEU A 189 12.46 -14.43 -14.55
C LEU A 189 13.90 -13.94 -14.35
N TYR A 190 14.77 -14.13 -15.35
CA TYR A 190 16.16 -13.66 -15.30
C TYR A 190 16.28 -12.15 -15.10
N MET A 191 15.38 -11.36 -15.69
CA MET A 191 15.38 -9.93 -15.51
C MET A 191 15.14 -9.60 -14.03
N ASN A 192 14.13 -10.21 -13.43
CA ASN A 192 13.80 -10.01 -12.02
C ASN A 192 14.94 -10.44 -11.08
N GLN A 193 15.58 -11.59 -11.34
CA GLN A 193 16.76 -12.04 -10.60
C GLN A 193 17.92 -11.05 -10.74
N THR A 194 18.16 -10.51 -11.96
CA THR A 194 19.22 -9.53 -12.15
C THR A 194 18.95 -8.19 -11.49
N HIS A 195 17.69 -7.78 -11.29
CA HIS A 195 17.37 -6.61 -10.45
C HIS A 195 17.86 -6.81 -9.02
N VAL A 196 17.64 -8.00 -8.45
CA VAL A 196 18.15 -8.32 -7.11
C VAL A 196 19.68 -8.30 -7.09
N LEU A 197 20.32 -8.93 -8.07
CA LEU A 197 21.79 -8.99 -8.17
C LEU A 197 22.44 -7.63 -8.42
N ASP A 198 21.76 -6.73 -9.13
CA ASP A 198 22.21 -5.35 -9.36
C ASP A 198 22.08 -4.49 -8.09
N GLY A 199 21.29 -4.95 -7.08
CA GLY A 199 21.16 -4.33 -5.77
C GLY A 199 20.02 -3.34 -5.64
N HIS A 200 18.94 -3.50 -6.40
CA HIS A 200 17.70 -2.76 -6.20
C HIS A 200 17.11 -3.03 -4.81
N THR A 201 16.34 -2.11 -4.28
CA THR A 201 15.73 -2.23 -2.95
C THR A 201 14.45 -3.05 -2.94
N GLY A 202 13.80 -3.20 -4.10
CA GLY A 202 12.61 -4.00 -4.29
C GLY A 202 12.55 -4.65 -5.65
N VAL A 203 11.57 -5.51 -5.86
CA VAL A 203 11.11 -6.00 -7.17
C VAL A 203 9.59 -5.88 -7.17
N GLU A 204 9.10 -5.06 -8.09
CA GLU A 204 7.68 -4.82 -8.26
C GLU A 204 7.08 -5.80 -9.27
N HIS A 205 5.83 -6.15 -9.07
CA HIS A 205 5.07 -7.14 -9.84
C HIS A 205 5.49 -8.60 -9.64
N SER A 206 4.58 -9.48 -10.04
CA SER A 206 4.75 -10.93 -9.88
C SER A 206 5.87 -11.48 -10.76
N LEU A 207 6.56 -12.47 -10.23
CA LEU A 207 7.47 -13.28 -11.04
C LEU A 207 6.67 -14.06 -12.08
N PRO A 208 7.05 -14.00 -13.37
CA PRO A 208 6.24 -14.50 -14.47
C PRO A 208 6.38 -16.04 -14.67
N VAL A 209 6.34 -16.77 -13.57
CA VAL A 209 6.47 -18.23 -13.56
C VAL A 209 5.51 -18.84 -12.53
N PRO A 210 4.88 -19.97 -12.84
CA PRO A 210 3.90 -20.59 -11.93
C PRO A 210 4.55 -21.21 -10.69
N ARG A 211 5.86 -21.44 -10.72
CA ARG A 211 6.64 -22.01 -9.62
C ARG A 211 8.02 -21.40 -9.58
N ILE A 212 8.42 -20.98 -8.38
CA ILE A 212 9.80 -20.59 -8.09
C ILE A 212 10.52 -21.73 -7.34
N TYR A 213 11.83 -21.80 -7.48
CA TYR A 213 12.66 -22.82 -6.88
C TYR A 213 13.60 -22.22 -5.84
N LYS A 214 14.31 -23.09 -5.13
CA LYS A 214 15.15 -22.74 -3.98
C LYS A 214 16.16 -21.62 -4.29
N ASP A 215 16.75 -21.60 -5.46
CA ASP A 215 17.69 -20.57 -5.92
C ASP A 215 17.07 -19.17 -5.89
N THR A 216 15.88 -19.01 -6.49
CA THR A 216 15.15 -17.76 -6.51
C THR A 216 14.65 -17.39 -5.11
N ILE A 217 14.09 -18.35 -4.37
CA ILE A 217 13.61 -18.12 -3.00
C ILE A 217 14.75 -17.61 -2.11
N GLU A 218 15.91 -18.29 -2.13
CA GLU A 218 17.06 -17.89 -1.33
C GLU A 218 17.67 -16.56 -1.79
N LEU A 219 17.66 -16.28 -3.10
CA LEU A 219 18.13 -15.00 -3.63
C LEU A 219 17.34 -13.85 -3.02
N PHE A 220 16.01 -13.91 -3.07
CA PHE A 220 15.16 -12.87 -2.48
C PHE A 220 15.28 -12.79 -0.95
N ALA A 221 15.25 -13.93 -0.27
CA ALA A 221 15.30 -13.98 1.18
C ALA A 221 16.64 -13.48 1.74
N LYS A 222 17.78 -13.89 1.15
CA LYS A 222 19.12 -13.55 1.65
C LYS A 222 19.54 -12.12 1.28
N SER A 223 19.11 -11.61 0.13
CA SER A 223 19.41 -10.24 -0.28
C SER A 223 18.62 -9.18 0.52
N LYS A 224 17.53 -9.61 1.19
CA LYS A 224 16.59 -8.70 1.88
C LYS A 224 15.90 -7.69 0.96
N VAL A 225 15.88 -7.96 -0.32
CA VAL A 225 15.11 -7.17 -1.28
C VAL A 225 13.62 -7.32 -0.98
N GLY A 226 12.87 -6.22 -1.08
CA GLY A 226 11.42 -6.27 -0.96
C GLY A 226 10.79 -6.92 -2.21
N TYR A 227 9.73 -7.70 -2.01
CA TYR A 227 8.95 -8.29 -3.08
C TYR A 227 7.50 -7.86 -2.99
N THR A 228 7.05 -7.10 -3.99
CA THR A 228 5.66 -6.59 -4.10
C THR A 228 4.97 -7.33 -5.25
N PRO A 229 4.27 -8.45 -5.01
CA PRO A 229 3.77 -9.32 -6.10
C PRO A 229 2.71 -8.66 -6.99
N THR A 230 1.91 -7.73 -6.49
CA THR A 230 0.79 -7.11 -7.23
C THR A 230 -0.02 -8.14 -8.04
N ALA A 231 -0.42 -9.24 -7.41
CA ALA A 231 -1.13 -10.31 -8.10
C ALA A 231 -2.49 -9.86 -8.66
N ILE A 232 -2.99 -8.74 -8.17
CA ILE A 232 -4.18 -8.07 -8.71
C ILE A 232 -4.05 -7.77 -10.23
N VAL A 233 -2.82 -7.52 -10.71
CA VAL A 233 -2.48 -7.35 -12.13
C VAL A 233 -1.53 -8.44 -12.65
N GLY A 234 -1.39 -9.54 -11.97
CA GLY A 234 -0.40 -10.60 -12.11
C GLY A 234 0.14 -10.85 -13.52
N TYR A 235 1.46 -10.94 -13.65
CA TYR A 235 2.12 -11.28 -14.90
C TYR A 235 2.06 -12.79 -15.19
N GLY A 236 2.03 -13.14 -16.47
CA GLY A 236 2.05 -14.54 -16.91
C GLY A 236 0.68 -15.25 -16.92
N GLY A 237 -0.42 -14.51 -16.75
CA GLY A 237 -1.77 -15.07 -16.79
C GLY A 237 -2.86 -14.02 -16.61
N LEU A 238 -4.04 -14.46 -16.20
CA LEU A 238 -5.14 -13.54 -15.90
C LEU A 238 -4.84 -12.73 -14.64
N SER A 239 -5.10 -11.43 -14.71
CA SER A 239 -5.01 -10.53 -13.55
C SER A 239 -5.94 -10.99 -12.43
N GLY A 240 -5.45 -10.96 -11.19
CA GLY A 240 -6.22 -11.38 -10.02
C GLY A 240 -7.49 -10.57 -9.80
N GLU A 241 -7.56 -9.31 -10.29
CA GLU A 241 -8.80 -8.52 -10.21
C GLU A 241 -9.98 -9.20 -10.90
N PHE A 242 -9.78 -9.92 -12.02
CA PHE A 242 -10.87 -10.59 -12.73
C PHE A 242 -11.46 -11.76 -11.96
N TYR A 243 -10.67 -12.41 -11.11
CA TYR A 243 -11.20 -13.39 -10.15
C TYR A 243 -12.26 -12.76 -9.23
N TRP A 244 -11.99 -11.57 -8.71
CA TRP A 244 -12.93 -10.89 -7.82
C TRP A 244 -14.17 -10.38 -8.55
N TYR A 245 -14.02 -9.86 -9.77
CA TYR A 245 -15.17 -9.51 -10.62
C TYR A 245 -16.02 -10.72 -10.99
N GLN A 246 -15.43 -11.91 -11.10
CA GLN A 246 -16.17 -13.15 -11.39
C GLN A 246 -16.88 -13.74 -10.16
N THR A 247 -16.24 -13.66 -8.99
CA THR A 247 -16.67 -14.38 -7.79
C THR A 247 -17.42 -13.52 -6.78
N THR A 248 -17.48 -12.20 -6.98
CA THR A 248 -18.17 -11.26 -6.09
C THR A 248 -18.99 -10.26 -6.89
N ASN A 249 -20.02 -9.68 -6.25
CA ASN A 249 -20.84 -8.62 -6.86
C ASN A 249 -20.23 -7.24 -6.57
N VAL A 250 -19.05 -6.96 -7.17
CA VAL A 250 -18.30 -5.71 -6.94
C VAL A 250 -19.17 -4.46 -7.11
N TRP A 251 -20.10 -4.48 -8.07
CA TRP A 251 -21.03 -3.40 -8.38
C TRP A 251 -22.13 -3.17 -7.31
N GLU A 252 -22.22 -4.02 -6.30
CA GLU A 252 -23.14 -3.91 -5.16
C GLU A 252 -22.42 -3.49 -3.87
N ASN A 253 -21.09 -3.36 -3.88
CA ASN A 253 -20.33 -2.95 -2.71
C ASN A 253 -20.66 -1.49 -2.37
N GLU A 254 -21.43 -1.28 -1.30
CA GLU A 254 -21.92 0.04 -0.91
C GLU A 254 -20.79 1.02 -0.60
N GLN A 255 -19.73 0.56 0.07
CA GLN A 255 -18.58 1.41 0.40
C GLN A 255 -17.88 1.87 -0.87
N LEU A 256 -17.66 0.95 -1.82
CA LEU A 256 -17.06 1.27 -3.11
C LEU A 256 -17.90 2.30 -3.88
N LEU A 257 -19.21 2.07 -4.01
CA LEU A 257 -20.12 2.96 -4.74
C LEU A 257 -20.25 4.34 -4.12
N ARG A 258 -19.95 4.47 -2.83
CA ARG A 258 -19.96 5.75 -2.12
C ARG A 258 -18.76 6.63 -2.49
N PHE A 259 -17.59 6.00 -2.72
CA PHE A 259 -16.33 6.69 -2.92
C PHE A 259 -15.76 6.58 -4.34
N THR A 260 -16.39 5.81 -5.22
CA THR A 260 -15.94 5.58 -6.60
C THR A 260 -17.05 5.97 -7.57
N PRO A 261 -16.76 6.77 -8.61
CA PRO A 261 -17.75 7.08 -9.64
C PRO A 261 -18.35 5.82 -10.26
N ARG A 262 -19.65 5.80 -10.44
CA ARG A 262 -20.37 4.61 -10.92
C ARG A 262 -19.86 4.11 -12.27
N ASP A 263 -19.49 5.01 -13.17
CA ASP A 263 -18.94 4.66 -14.47
C ASP A 263 -17.61 3.88 -14.38
N GLN A 264 -16.77 4.18 -13.38
CA GLN A 264 -15.53 3.43 -13.13
C GLN A 264 -15.80 1.99 -12.68
N VAL A 265 -16.80 1.80 -11.81
CA VAL A 265 -17.19 0.46 -11.35
C VAL A 265 -17.89 -0.31 -12.47
N ASP A 266 -18.82 0.32 -13.18
CA ASP A 266 -19.61 -0.31 -14.23
C ASP A 266 -18.76 -0.72 -15.43
N ALA A 267 -17.78 0.08 -15.83
CA ALA A 267 -16.92 -0.20 -16.98
C ALA A 267 -16.23 -1.57 -16.88
N ARG A 268 -15.75 -1.91 -15.69
CA ARG A 268 -15.07 -3.20 -15.43
C ARG A 268 -16.05 -4.33 -15.10
N SER A 269 -17.17 -4.02 -14.41
CA SER A 269 -18.15 -5.01 -13.98
C SER A 269 -18.98 -5.55 -15.12
N ARG A 270 -19.43 -4.69 -16.06
CA ARG A 270 -20.30 -5.08 -17.18
C ARG A 270 -19.62 -5.95 -18.24
N ARG A 271 -18.32 -5.77 -18.44
CA ARG A 271 -17.51 -6.52 -19.40
C ARG A 271 -16.38 -7.25 -18.72
N ARG A 272 -16.68 -7.85 -17.55
CA ARG A 272 -15.69 -8.62 -16.80
C ARG A 272 -15.23 -9.84 -17.60
N GLN A 273 -13.98 -10.17 -17.47
CA GLN A 273 -13.44 -11.41 -18.01
C GLN A 273 -13.91 -12.57 -17.13
N MET A 274 -14.40 -13.63 -17.79
CA MET A 274 -14.81 -14.86 -17.16
C MET A 274 -13.90 -15.97 -17.65
N ALA A 275 -13.45 -16.82 -16.73
CA ALA A 275 -12.56 -17.93 -17.05
C ALA A 275 -12.80 -19.10 -16.10
N PRO A 276 -12.39 -20.33 -16.47
CA PRO A 276 -12.29 -21.43 -15.52
C PRO A 276 -11.44 -21.03 -14.32
N MET A 277 -11.77 -21.54 -13.13
CA MET A 277 -11.07 -21.15 -11.90
C MET A 277 -9.58 -21.49 -11.92
N ASP A 278 -9.20 -22.53 -12.64
CA ASP A 278 -7.79 -22.97 -12.77
C ASP A 278 -6.96 -22.07 -13.69
N ASP A 279 -7.58 -21.16 -14.45
CA ASP A 279 -6.89 -20.22 -15.32
C ASP A 279 -6.40 -18.99 -14.54
N PHE A 280 -6.91 -18.77 -13.32
CA PHE A 280 -6.46 -17.68 -12.45
C PHE A 280 -5.19 -18.07 -11.70
N ASN A 281 -4.09 -17.46 -12.07
CA ASN A 281 -2.76 -17.81 -11.55
C ASN A 281 -2.34 -17.03 -10.29
N HIS A 282 -3.15 -16.10 -9.80
CA HIS A 282 -2.81 -15.29 -8.60
C HIS A 282 -2.48 -16.14 -7.36
N ILE A 283 -3.15 -17.30 -7.20
CA ILE A 283 -2.86 -18.23 -6.09
C ILE A 283 -1.43 -18.78 -6.22
N LEU A 284 -1.00 -19.12 -7.43
CA LEU A 284 0.36 -19.63 -7.68
C LEU A 284 1.42 -18.54 -7.45
N ILE A 285 1.12 -17.31 -7.88
CA ILE A 285 1.96 -16.13 -7.62
C ILE A 285 2.14 -15.95 -6.11
N MET A 286 1.04 -15.95 -5.36
CA MET A 286 1.07 -15.74 -3.92
C MET A 286 1.68 -16.91 -3.13
N LYS A 287 1.59 -18.16 -3.64
CA LYS A 287 2.38 -19.27 -3.11
C LYS A 287 3.89 -19.03 -3.21
N GLY A 288 4.34 -18.45 -4.32
CA GLY A 288 5.72 -18.01 -4.48
C GLY A 288 6.10 -16.94 -3.47
N ALA A 289 5.25 -15.93 -3.28
CA ALA A 289 5.44 -14.90 -2.26
C ALA A 289 5.52 -15.49 -0.84
N LYS A 290 4.63 -16.43 -0.50
CA LYS A 290 4.68 -17.16 0.78
C LYS A 290 6.01 -17.90 0.97
N GLN A 291 6.51 -18.60 -0.05
CA GLN A 291 7.79 -19.30 0.04
C GLN A 291 8.97 -18.34 0.29
N ILE A 292 8.95 -17.15 -0.32
CA ILE A 292 9.96 -16.10 -0.06
C ILE A 292 9.85 -15.63 1.40
N ALA A 293 8.62 -15.35 1.88
CA ALA A 293 8.39 -14.93 3.26
C ALA A 293 8.84 -15.99 4.28
N ASP A 294 8.53 -17.27 4.05
CA ASP A 294 8.94 -18.40 4.91
C ASP A 294 10.47 -18.55 5.00
N ALA A 295 11.16 -18.21 3.94
CA ALA A 295 12.62 -18.19 3.92
C ALA A 295 13.22 -16.94 4.59
N GLY A 296 12.38 -16.04 5.14
CA GLY A 296 12.79 -14.82 5.82
C GLY A 296 12.99 -13.62 4.87
N GLY A 297 12.45 -13.70 3.65
CA GLY A 297 12.38 -12.56 2.72
C GLY A 297 11.31 -11.55 3.12
N LEU A 298 11.38 -10.35 2.57
CA LEU A 298 10.44 -9.27 2.81
C LEU A 298 9.37 -9.26 1.70
N VAL A 299 8.12 -9.52 2.06
CA VAL A 299 6.97 -9.46 1.16
C VAL A 299 6.00 -8.40 1.67
N GLN A 300 5.57 -7.52 0.80
CA GLN A 300 4.66 -6.42 1.13
C GLN A 300 3.49 -6.34 0.15
N LEU A 301 2.41 -5.68 0.60
CA LEU A 301 1.21 -5.47 -0.18
C LEU A 301 1.38 -4.33 -1.19
N GLY A 302 0.96 -4.56 -2.44
CA GLY A 302 0.80 -3.55 -3.47
C GLY A 302 -0.42 -3.82 -4.33
N ALA A 303 -1.42 -2.94 -4.28
CA ALA A 303 -2.71 -3.13 -4.97
C ALA A 303 -2.78 -2.47 -6.36
N HIS A 304 -1.70 -1.85 -6.79
CA HIS A 304 -1.54 -1.27 -8.13
C HIS A 304 -2.53 -0.15 -8.49
N GLY A 305 -3.51 0.15 -7.65
CA GLY A 305 -4.55 1.15 -7.95
C GLY A 305 -5.65 0.66 -8.89
N GLN A 306 -5.78 -0.65 -9.10
CA GLN A 306 -6.77 -1.25 -10.02
C GLN A 306 -8.21 -0.95 -9.60
N LEU A 307 -8.49 -0.92 -8.32
CA LEU A 307 -9.75 -0.45 -7.73
C LEU A 307 -9.41 0.22 -6.40
N GLN A 308 -9.42 1.55 -6.41
CA GLN A 308 -8.93 2.35 -5.29
C GLN A 308 -9.58 1.94 -3.95
N GLY A 309 -8.74 1.63 -2.98
CA GLY A 309 -9.14 1.18 -1.65
C GLY A 309 -9.50 -0.31 -1.59
N LEU A 310 -10.55 -0.77 -2.29
CA LEU A 310 -10.97 -2.18 -2.26
C LEU A 310 -9.88 -3.12 -2.81
N GLY A 311 -9.12 -2.68 -3.80
CA GLY A 311 -8.02 -3.44 -4.38
C GLY A 311 -6.96 -3.85 -3.34
N ALA A 312 -6.72 -3.03 -2.31
CA ALA A 312 -5.80 -3.38 -1.23
C ALA A 312 -6.31 -4.58 -0.41
N HIS A 313 -7.62 -4.68 -0.19
CA HIS A 313 -8.19 -5.85 0.46
C HIS A 313 -8.13 -7.09 -0.43
N TRP A 314 -8.34 -6.95 -1.73
CA TRP A 314 -8.19 -8.07 -2.66
C TRP A 314 -6.76 -8.62 -2.67
N GLU A 315 -5.76 -7.76 -2.73
CA GLU A 315 -4.35 -8.17 -2.67
C GLU A 315 -4.04 -8.86 -1.33
N LEU A 316 -4.54 -8.32 -0.22
CA LEU A 316 -4.44 -8.93 1.11
C LEU A 316 -5.06 -10.33 1.16
N TRP A 317 -6.24 -10.51 0.57
CA TRP A 317 -6.92 -11.80 0.53
C TRP A 317 -6.21 -12.81 -0.38
N MET A 318 -5.60 -12.32 -1.48
CA MET A 318 -4.79 -13.16 -2.36
C MET A 318 -3.51 -13.64 -1.66
N LEU A 319 -2.88 -12.84 -0.80
CA LEU A 319 -1.77 -13.29 0.04
C LEU A 319 -2.19 -14.49 0.92
N GLN A 320 -3.38 -14.43 1.52
CA GLN A 320 -3.93 -15.53 2.31
C GLN A 320 -4.27 -16.75 1.43
N GLN A 321 -4.87 -16.55 0.25
CA GLN A 321 -5.11 -17.64 -0.71
C GLN A 321 -3.81 -18.33 -1.16
N GLY A 322 -2.69 -17.61 -1.19
CA GLY A 322 -1.34 -18.15 -1.44
C GLY A 322 -0.76 -18.96 -0.29
N GLY A 323 -1.43 -18.99 0.88
CA GLY A 323 -1.05 -19.81 2.03
C GLY A 323 -0.47 -19.01 3.21
N MET A 324 -0.46 -17.70 3.17
CA MET A 324 -0.17 -16.90 4.37
C MET A 324 -1.29 -17.08 5.39
N THR A 325 -0.94 -17.16 6.67
CA THR A 325 -1.92 -16.99 7.74
C THR A 325 -2.49 -15.58 7.71
N ASN A 326 -3.68 -15.38 8.29
CA ASN A 326 -4.28 -14.05 8.36
C ASN A 326 -3.33 -13.02 8.99
N MET A 327 -2.58 -13.42 10.03
CA MET A 327 -1.60 -12.55 10.67
C MET A 327 -0.42 -12.20 9.74
N GLU A 328 0.12 -13.16 9.00
CA GLU A 328 1.21 -12.91 8.04
C GLU A 328 0.75 -11.95 6.93
N ALA A 329 -0.44 -12.16 6.38
CA ALA A 329 -1.01 -11.29 5.36
C ALA A 329 -1.24 -9.86 5.90
N LEU A 330 -1.76 -9.71 7.12
CA LEU A 330 -1.91 -8.41 7.77
C LEU A 330 -0.57 -7.72 8.03
N ARG A 331 0.48 -8.47 8.35
CA ARG A 331 1.84 -7.92 8.50
C ARG A 331 2.40 -7.42 7.18
N ALA A 332 2.22 -8.16 6.09
CA ALA A 332 2.60 -7.72 4.74
C ALA A 332 1.91 -6.39 4.36
N ALA A 333 0.67 -6.21 4.78
CA ALA A 333 -0.13 -5.01 4.56
C ALA A 333 0.13 -3.87 5.57
N THR A 334 1.01 -4.04 6.54
CA THR A 334 1.26 -3.05 7.61
C THR A 334 2.75 -2.89 7.87
N ILE A 335 3.32 -3.62 8.84
CA ILE A 335 4.70 -3.44 9.28
C ILE A 335 5.75 -3.78 8.21
N ASP A 336 5.48 -4.79 7.36
CA ASP A 336 6.45 -5.17 6.33
C ASP A 336 6.45 -4.15 5.17
N GLY A 337 5.29 -3.57 4.85
CA GLY A 337 5.20 -2.39 3.98
C GLY A 337 5.94 -1.18 4.54
N ALA A 338 5.81 -0.92 5.85
CA ALA A 338 6.55 0.15 6.52
C ALA A 338 8.06 -0.07 6.46
N ARG A 339 8.53 -1.31 6.69
CA ARG A 339 9.94 -1.69 6.57
C ARG A 339 10.47 -1.48 5.16
N TYR A 340 9.70 -1.89 4.17
CA TYR A 340 10.05 -1.68 2.76
C TYR A 340 10.28 -0.21 2.44
N LEU A 341 9.43 0.66 2.96
CA LEU A 341 9.58 2.11 2.77
C LEU A 341 10.60 2.77 3.72
N GLY A 342 11.24 2.02 4.63
CA GLY A 342 12.15 2.57 5.65
C GLY A 342 11.45 3.37 6.74
N MET A 343 10.18 3.10 7.01
CA MET A 343 9.32 3.89 7.92
C MET A 343 8.80 3.08 9.11
N ASP A 344 9.36 1.91 9.38
CA ASP A 344 8.88 1.01 10.43
C ASP A 344 9.12 1.53 11.87
N THR A 345 9.95 2.55 12.04
CA THR A 345 10.06 3.29 13.30
C THR A 345 8.89 4.25 13.55
N GLU A 346 8.18 4.66 12.49
CA GLU A 346 7.11 5.65 12.54
C GLU A 346 5.71 5.06 12.28
N LEU A 347 5.61 3.98 11.51
CA LEU A 347 4.36 3.41 10.97
C LEU A 347 4.31 1.88 11.10
N GLY A 348 3.18 1.29 10.75
CA GLY A 348 3.01 -0.13 10.50
C GLY A 348 2.74 -1.00 11.72
N SER A 349 2.80 -0.46 12.93
CA SER A 349 2.42 -1.17 14.18
C SER A 349 1.85 -0.23 15.22
N LEU A 350 1.10 -0.79 16.17
CA LEU A 350 0.51 -0.03 17.27
C LEU A 350 1.50 -0.01 18.46
N GLU A 351 2.40 0.97 18.45
CA GLU A 351 3.44 1.14 19.45
C GLU A 351 3.51 2.57 19.95
N LYS A 352 3.88 2.74 21.23
CA LYS A 352 4.14 4.06 21.80
C LYS A 352 5.22 4.80 21.01
N GLY A 353 4.93 6.04 20.66
CA GLY A 353 5.81 6.93 19.90
C GLY A 353 5.50 6.96 18.40
N LYS A 354 4.90 5.92 17.84
CA LYS A 354 4.54 5.87 16.41
C LYS A 354 3.36 6.78 16.09
N LEU A 355 3.24 7.10 14.81
CA LEU A 355 2.12 7.86 14.28
C LEU A 355 0.80 7.11 14.49
N ALA A 356 -0.24 7.83 14.84
CA ALA A 356 -1.57 7.29 15.08
C ALA A 356 -2.33 7.14 13.75
N ASP A 357 -1.81 6.26 12.89
CA ASP A 357 -2.44 5.83 11.65
C ASP A 357 -2.93 4.40 11.86
N LEU A 358 -4.22 4.24 12.12
CA LEU A 358 -4.84 2.97 12.46
C LEU A 358 -6.28 2.90 11.98
N ILE A 359 -6.83 1.70 11.93
CA ILE A 359 -8.22 1.45 11.56
C ILE A 359 -8.95 0.64 12.64
N VAL A 360 -10.24 0.90 12.74
CA VAL A 360 -11.18 0.14 13.55
C VAL A 360 -12.08 -0.64 12.62
N LEU A 361 -12.10 -1.95 12.79
CA LEU A 361 -12.89 -2.89 12.00
C LEU A 361 -14.09 -3.37 12.81
N ASP A 362 -15.25 -3.51 12.18
CA ASP A 362 -16.45 -4.06 12.81
C ASP A 362 -16.30 -5.54 13.15
N ARG A 363 -15.44 -6.28 12.42
CA ARG A 363 -15.19 -7.70 12.58
C ARG A 363 -13.70 -8.00 12.64
N ASN A 364 -13.35 -9.16 13.20
CA ASN A 364 -11.96 -9.55 13.43
C ASN A 364 -11.34 -10.20 12.16
N PRO A 365 -10.34 -9.59 11.51
CA PRO A 365 -9.69 -10.13 10.33
C PRO A 365 -8.79 -11.35 10.62
N LEU A 366 -8.51 -11.65 11.89
CA LEU A 366 -7.80 -12.87 12.28
C LEU A 366 -8.70 -14.11 12.22
N GLU A 367 -10.01 -13.93 12.35
CA GLU A 367 -11.00 -15.01 12.19
C GLU A 367 -11.27 -15.29 10.71
N ASP A 368 -11.46 -14.25 9.93
CA ASP A 368 -11.62 -14.30 8.46
C ASP A 368 -10.96 -13.06 7.87
N ILE A 369 -10.00 -13.26 6.98
CA ILE A 369 -9.26 -12.15 6.35
C ILE A 369 -10.19 -11.19 5.59
N ARG A 370 -11.35 -11.67 5.12
CA ARG A 370 -12.39 -10.87 4.48
C ARG A 370 -12.97 -9.79 5.38
N HIS A 371 -12.88 -9.97 6.69
CA HIS A 371 -13.27 -8.98 7.67
C HIS A 371 -12.41 -7.70 7.63
N SER A 372 -11.28 -7.73 6.96
CA SER A 372 -10.40 -6.54 6.79
C SER A 372 -11.13 -5.36 6.13
N GLU A 373 -12.10 -5.62 5.24
CA GLU A 373 -12.87 -4.55 4.58
C GLU A 373 -13.98 -3.94 5.48
N SER A 374 -14.25 -4.51 6.66
CA SER A 374 -15.28 -4.00 7.57
C SER A 374 -14.87 -2.74 8.32
N VAL A 375 -14.29 -1.77 7.61
CA VAL A 375 -13.73 -0.54 8.19
C VAL A 375 -14.86 0.34 8.74
N ASN A 376 -14.77 0.63 10.03
CA ASN A 376 -15.73 1.45 10.77
C ASN A 376 -15.20 2.87 10.98
N LEU A 377 -13.97 2.97 11.50
CA LEU A 377 -13.27 4.24 11.69
C LEU A 377 -11.87 4.17 11.10
N VAL A 378 -11.41 5.30 10.61
CA VAL A 378 -10.01 5.49 10.20
C VAL A 378 -9.41 6.59 11.07
N VAL A 379 -8.32 6.28 11.75
CA VAL A 379 -7.52 7.29 12.44
C VAL A 379 -6.33 7.60 11.56
N LEU A 380 -6.25 8.81 11.10
CA LEU A 380 -5.22 9.28 10.20
C LEU A 380 -4.65 10.60 10.72
N ASN A 381 -3.35 10.60 10.99
CA ASN A 381 -2.67 11.77 11.56
C ASN A 381 -3.38 12.29 12.84
N GLY A 382 -3.86 11.37 13.69
CA GLY A 382 -4.56 11.67 14.94
C GLY A 382 -6.03 12.09 14.80
N ARG A 383 -6.53 12.26 13.57
CA ARG A 383 -7.94 12.55 13.31
C ARG A 383 -8.75 11.25 13.22
N VAL A 384 -9.90 11.21 13.86
CA VAL A 384 -10.81 10.06 13.82
C VAL A 384 -11.92 10.31 12.81
N LEU A 385 -11.89 9.59 11.72
CA LEU A 385 -12.82 9.70 10.60
C LEU A 385 -13.80 8.53 10.61
N ASP A 386 -15.09 8.83 10.40
CA ASP A 386 -16.09 7.80 10.09
C ASP A 386 -15.82 7.24 8.69
N ALA A 387 -15.66 5.92 8.54
CA ALA A 387 -15.25 5.33 7.27
C ALA A 387 -16.29 5.47 6.16
N LYS A 388 -17.59 5.60 6.51
CA LYS A 388 -18.68 5.72 5.52
C LYS A 388 -18.81 7.12 4.95
N THR A 389 -18.39 8.13 5.69
CA THR A 389 -18.56 9.53 5.29
C THR A 389 -17.23 10.26 5.12
N LEU A 390 -16.17 9.78 5.76
CA LEU A 390 -14.87 10.44 5.94
C LEU A 390 -14.98 11.82 6.62
N HIS A 391 -16.06 12.02 7.36
CA HIS A 391 -16.20 13.17 8.24
C HIS A 391 -15.44 12.91 9.55
N ASP A 392 -14.78 13.93 10.05
CA ASP A 392 -14.16 13.88 11.37
C ASP A 392 -15.26 13.75 12.42
N THR A 393 -15.11 12.79 13.31
CA THR A 393 -16.09 12.48 14.35
C THR A 393 -16.00 13.42 15.57
N ALA A 394 -15.06 14.37 15.60
CA ALA A 394 -14.98 15.39 16.63
C ALA A 394 -16.15 16.39 16.50
N PRO A 395 -16.67 16.97 17.61
CA PRO A 395 -17.82 17.88 17.57
C PRO A 395 -17.66 19.09 16.64
N ALA A 396 -16.42 19.62 16.52
CA ALA A 396 -16.07 20.69 15.58
C ALA A 396 -15.18 20.16 14.43
N GLY A 397 -15.30 18.86 14.14
CA GLY A 397 -14.46 18.20 13.16
C GLY A 397 -14.75 18.63 11.73
N ARG A 398 -13.71 18.61 10.91
CA ARG A 398 -13.81 19.01 9.50
C ARG A 398 -14.60 17.97 8.71
N GLN A 399 -15.58 18.43 7.95
CA GLN A 399 -16.33 17.62 7.02
C GLN A 399 -15.55 17.43 5.72
N ARG A 400 -15.66 16.26 5.09
CA ARG A 400 -15.16 16.02 3.74
C ARG A 400 -15.91 16.93 2.75
N LEU A 401 -15.19 17.48 1.80
CA LEU A 401 -15.82 18.18 0.69
C LEU A 401 -16.56 17.17 -0.21
N PRO A 402 -17.73 17.55 -0.77
CA PRO A 402 -18.46 16.65 -1.66
C PRO A 402 -17.69 16.39 -2.96
N PHE A 403 -17.82 15.19 -3.49
CA PHE A 403 -17.37 14.87 -4.83
C PHE A 403 -18.24 15.55 -5.88
N TRP A 404 -17.76 15.63 -7.11
CA TRP A 404 -18.48 16.28 -8.20
C TRP A 404 -19.85 15.67 -8.48
N TRP A 405 -20.03 14.35 -8.29
CA TRP A 405 -21.32 13.66 -8.47
C TRP A 405 -22.28 13.78 -7.28
N GLU A 406 -21.82 14.25 -6.15
CA GLU A 406 -22.66 14.52 -4.97
C GLU A 406 -23.21 15.94 -4.97
N ARG A 407 -22.67 16.84 -5.80
CA ARG A 407 -23.13 18.22 -5.91
C ARG A 407 -24.46 18.20 -6.67
N ARG A 408 -25.53 18.59 -6.02
CA ARG A 408 -26.78 18.90 -6.72
C ARG A 408 -26.57 20.22 -7.47
N ASN A 409 -26.87 20.22 -8.78
CA ASN A 409 -26.94 21.46 -9.58
C ASN A 409 -28.07 22.33 -9.09
#